data_c37c5f67f0eee00d745f3f2102861cf5
#
_entry.id   c37c5f67f0eee00d745f3f2102861cf5
#
_cell.length_a   1.000
_cell.length_b   1.000
_cell.length_c   1.000
_cell.angle_alpha   90.00
_cell.angle_beta   90.00
_cell.angle_gamma   90.00
#
_symmetry.space_group_name_H-M   'P 1'
#
loop_
_entity.id
_entity.type
_entity.pdbx_description
1 polymer ?
#
loop_
_entity_poly.entity_id
_entity_poly.type
_entity_poly.pdbx_seq_one_letter_code
_entity_poly.pdbx_strand_id
1 'polypeptide(L)'
;MTEDIRLVVLDMAGTTVADGGLVEQAFAVVAEELGVEPGSADHAEKLDHVRATMGESKISVFRHLFGEESLARRANAAFEKAYGELVDGGRLAPIAGAREAIEELQAGGRTVVLTTGFARVTQDAILDALGWQGLVPLTLCPADAGGRGRPYPDMVLEAFLRTRAAEGVQQVAVVGDTSYDMLSGVRAGAGVVAGVLTGAHGAEALRAAGAGHVLGSVAELPALLDGPPGADPLPGADRFPGDAPLPGADPHPGAGR
;
A
#
# COMPACT_ATOMS: atom_id res chain seq x y z
N MET A 1 5.78 2.03 -26.95
CA MET A 1 4.48 2.75 -26.92
C MET A 1 3.93 2.52 -25.53
N THR A 2 3.88 3.53 -24.69
CA THR A 2 3.16 3.48 -23.42
C THR A 2 1.70 3.23 -23.77
N GLU A 3 1.15 2.05 -23.36
CA GLU A 3 -0.27 1.78 -23.52
C GLU A 3 -1.07 2.80 -22.69
N ASP A 4 -2.25 3.17 -23.17
CA ASP A 4 -3.14 4.11 -22.50
C ASP A 4 -3.61 3.49 -21.15
N ILE A 5 -3.21 4.09 -20.04
CA ILE A 5 -3.58 3.61 -18.69
C ILE A 5 -5.09 3.78 -18.49
N ARG A 6 -5.77 2.69 -18.14
CA ARG A 6 -7.21 2.59 -17.92
C ARG A 6 -7.59 2.35 -16.47
N LEU A 7 -6.73 1.65 -15.71
CA LEU A 7 -6.94 1.36 -14.31
C LEU A 7 -5.79 1.96 -13.49
N VAL A 8 -6.13 2.70 -12.45
CA VAL A 8 -5.17 3.29 -11.50
C VAL A 8 -5.44 2.70 -10.11
N VAL A 9 -4.44 2.03 -9.56
CA VAL A 9 -4.48 1.42 -8.23
C VAL A 9 -3.61 2.28 -7.31
N LEU A 10 -4.22 2.98 -6.38
CA LEU A 10 -3.57 3.89 -5.43
C LEU A 10 -3.52 3.26 -4.04
N ASP A 11 -2.40 3.38 -3.37
CA ASP A 11 -2.34 3.16 -1.93
C ASP A 11 -3.06 4.28 -1.16
N MET A 12 -3.40 4.01 0.10
CA MET A 12 -4.04 4.98 0.99
C MET A 12 -3.02 5.70 1.87
N ALA A 13 -2.51 5.06 2.90
CA ALA A 13 -1.67 5.69 3.93
C ALA A 13 -0.30 6.10 3.38
N GLY A 14 0.04 7.38 3.44
CA GLY A 14 1.28 7.92 2.84
C GLY A 14 1.16 8.31 1.36
N THR A 15 0.11 7.87 0.66
CA THR A 15 -0.11 8.12 -0.77
C THR A 15 -1.29 9.05 -1.03
N THR A 16 -2.49 8.68 -0.59
CA THR A 16 -3.71 9.50 -0.72
C THR A 16 -4.16 10.07 0.62
N VAL A 17 -3.74 9.45 1.71
CA VAL A 17 -4.09 9.80 3.10
C VAL A 17 -2.82 10.05 3.89
N ALA A 18 -2.74 11.19 4.57
CA ALA A 18 -1.61 11.51 5.46
C ALA A 18 -1.70 10.63 6.72
N ASP A 19 -0.72 9.76 6.92
CA ASP A 19 -0.68 8.89 8.11
C ASP A 19 -0.41 9.67 9.40
N GLY A 20 0.39 10.74 9.33
CA GLY A 20 0.69 11.59 10.50
C GLY A 20 1.33 10.84 11.69
N GLY A 21 1.91 9.65 11.45
CA GLY A 21 2.48 8.79 12.48
C GLY A 21 1.44 7.97 13.27
N LEU A 22 0.22 7.84 12.76
CA LEU A 22 -0.86 7.10 13.42
C LEU A 22 -0.55 5.61 13.51
N VAL A 23 0.13 5.04 12.51
CA VAL A 23 0.56 3.63 12.54
C VAL A 23 1.50 3.37 13.70
N GLU A 24 2.52 4.23 13.91
CA GLU A 24 3.46 4.08 15.02
C GLU A 24 2.78 4.27 16.38
N GLN A 25 1.85 5.22 16.48
CA GLN A 25 1.09 5.46 17.71
C GLN A 25 0.18 4.29 18.06
N ALA A 26 -0.56 3.74 17.08
CA ALA A 26 -1.38 2.55 17.30
C ALA A 26 -0.51 1.33 17.68
N PHE A 27 0.66 1.18 17.04
CA PHE A 27 1.62 0.15 17.41
C PHE A 27 2.11 0.29 18.86
N ALA A 28 2.44 1.52 19.31
CA ALA A 28 2.89 1.74 20.68
C ALA A 28 1.85 1.30 21.72
N VAL A 29 0.56 1.59 21.46
CA VAL A 29 -0.54 1.11 22.32
C VAL A 29 -0.57 -0.42 22.37
N VAL A 30 -0.46 -1.08 21.22
CA VAL A 30 -0.46 -2.56 21.14
C VAL A 30 0.75 -3.16 21.86
N ALA A 31 1.93 -2.59 21.67
CA ALA A 31 3.16 -3.05 22.30
C ALA A 31 3.04 -3.01 23.83
N GLU A 32 2.51 -1.93 24.38
CA GLU A 32 2.26 -1.78 25.81
C GLU A 32 1.23 -2.80 26.34
N GLU A 33 0.09 -2.99 25.64
CA GLU A 33 -0.94 -3.98 26.00
C GLU A 33 -0.40 -5.42 25.98
N LEU A 34 0.62 -5.70 25.18
CA LEU A 34 1.27 -7.00 25.07
C LEU A 34 2.50 -7.15 25.97
N GLY A 35 2.75 -6.17 26.84
CA GLY A 35 3.80 -6.22 27.85
C GLY A 35 5.19 -5.85 27.32
N VAL A 36 5.29 -5.20 26.16
CA VAL A 36 6.53 -4.62 25.66
C VAL A 36 6.73 -3.25 26.33
N GLU A 37 7.79 -3.15 27.15
CA GLU A 37 8.05 -1.92 27.93
C GLU A 37 8.46 -0.76 27.00
N PRO A 38 7.73 0.39 27.05
CA PRO A 38 8.07 1.56 26.24
C PRO A 38 9.51 2.02 26.48
N GLY A 39 10.25 2.26 25.38
CA GLY A 39 11.65 2.69 25.43
C GLY A 39 12.67 1.59 25.72
N SER A 40 12.24 0.33 25.86
CA SER A 40 13.14 -0.81 25.94
C SER A 40 13.80 -1.12 24.60
N ALA A 41 14.90 -1.90 24.62
CA ALA A 41 15.54 -2.35 23.38
C ALA A 41 14.59 -3.18 22.51
N ASP A 42 13.75 -4.04 23.13
CA ASP A 42 12.75 -4.83 22.45
C ASP A 42 11.68 -3.95 21.77
N HIS A 43 11.22 -2.88 22.46
CA HIS A 43 10.32 -1.91 21.86
C HIS A 43 10.93 -1.22 20.65
N ALA A 44 12.20 -0.78 20.75
CA ALA A 44 12.90 -0.12 19.66
C ALA A 44 13.06 -1.04 18.45
N GLU A 45 13.48 -2.30 18.64
CA GLU A 45 13.62 -3.30 17.58
C GLU A 45 12.28 -3.55 16.86
N LYS A 46 11.20 -3.72 17.63
CA LYS A 46 9.87 -3.93 17.05
C LYS A 46 9.37 -2.72 16.29
N LEU A 47 9.61 -1.51 16.80
CA LEU A 47 9.23 -0.26 16.11
C LEU A 47 10.03 -0.08 14.82
N ASP A 48 11.30 -0.39 14.81
CA ASP A 48 12.14 -0.33 13.60
C ASP A 48 11.65 -1.35 12.56
N HIS A 49 11.21 -2.54 12.98
CA HIS A 49 10.59 -3.52 12.09
C HIS A 49 9.27 -2.97 11.50
N VAL A 50 8.40 -2.36 12.31
CA VAL A 50 7.16 -1.72 11.84
C VAL A 50 7.45 -0.67 10.77
N ARG A 51 8.47 0.18 10.98
CA ARG A 51 8.91 1.19 10.01
C ARG A 51 9.43 0.57 8.73
N ALA A 52 10.26 -0.46 8.84
CA ALA A 52 10.85 -1.16 7.70
C ALA A 52 9.79 -1.92 6.86
N THR A 53 8.65 -2.26 7.45
CA THR A 53 7.56 -3.02 6.82
C THR A 53 6.29 -2.19 6.59
N MET A 54 6.43 -0.85 6.56
CA MET A 54 5.31 0.03 6.17
C MET A 54 4.76 -0.39 4.80
N GLY A 55 3.42 -0.39 4.66
CA GLY A 55 2.74 -0.87 3.46
C GLY A 55 2.41 -2.36 3.45
N GLU A 56 3.04 -3.18 4.31
CA GLU A 56 2.71 -4.58 4.47
C GLU A 56 1.38 -4.79 5.22
N SER A 57 0.76 -5.96 5.03
CA SER A 57 -0.42 -6.38 5.80
C SER A 57 -0.09 -6.43 7.30
N LYS A 58 -0.89 -5.76 8.14
CA LYS A 58 -0.59 -5.66 9.58
C LYS A 58 -0.54 -7.02 10.27
N ILE A 59 -1.38 -7.98 9.87
CA ILE A 59 -1.30 -9.34 10.42
C ILE A 59 0.03 -10.03 10.11
N SER A 60 0.63 -9.78 8.92
CA SER A 60 1.96 -10.32 8.57
C SER A 60 3.04 -9.71 9.45
N VAL A 61 3.00 -8.39 9.66
CA VAL A 61 3.91 -7.69 10.56
C VAL A 61 3.83 -8.26 11.98
N PHE A 62 2.63 -8.43 12.51
CA PHE A 62 2.44 -8.98 13.86
C PHE A 62 2.83 -10.46 14.00
N ARG A 63 2.66 -11.28 12.95
CA ARG A 63 3.18 -12.65 12.92
C ARG A 63 4.71 -12.68 13.05
N HIS A 64 5.39 -11.79 12.35
CA HIS A 64 6.84 -11.67 12.46
C HIS A 64 7.26 -11.22 13.87
N LEU A 65 6.62 -10.19 14.41
CA LEU A 65 6.99 -9.59 15.70
C LEU A 65 6.75 -10.51 16.91
N PHE A 66 5.70 -11.32 16.87
CA PHE A 66 5.26 -12.08 18.03
C PHE A 66 5.35 -13.61 17.85
N GLY A 67 5.55 -14.11 16.63
CA GLY A 67 5.84 -15.53 16.34
C GLY A 67 4.66 -16.49 16.53
N GLU A 68 3.72 -16.21 17.43
CA GLU A 68 2.56 -17.04 17.73
C GLU A 68 1.30 -16.48 17.06
N GLU A 69 0.57 -17.32 16.29
CA GLU A 69 -0.59 -16.89 15.51
C GLU A 69 -1.70 -16.27 16.39
N SER A 70 -1.95 -16.83 17.58
CA SER A 70 -2.96 -16.31 18.50
C SER A 70 -2.60 -14.92 19.01
N LEU A 71 -1.32 -14.69 19.30
CA LEU A 71 -0.81 -13.41 19.77
C LEU A 71 -0.78 -12.39 18.64
N ALA A 72 -0.38 -12.79 17.43
CA ALA A 72 -0.43 -11.95 16.25
C ALA A 72 -1.86 -11.45 15.93
N ARG A 73 -2.86 -12.34 16.04
CA ARG A 73 -4.27 -11.97 15.86
C ARG A 73 -4.78 -11.01 16.93
N ARG A 74 -4.39 -11.22 18.19
CA ARG A 74 -4.71 -10.29 19.28
C ARG A 74 -4.08 -8.92 19.05
N ALA A 75 -2.79 -8.89 18.67
CA ALA A 75 -2.08 -7.67 18.32
C ALA A 75 -2.75 -6.92 17.18
N ASN A 76 -3.13 -7.65 16.12
CA ASN A 76 -3.81 -7.05 14.97
C ASN A 76 -5.17 -6.46 15.38
N ALA A 77 -5.97 -7.16 16.16
CA ALA A 77 -7.27 -6.65 16.63
C ALA A 77 -7.12 -5.42 17.55
N ALA A 78 -6.12 -5.43 18.44
CA ALA A 78 -5.80 -4.27 19.28
C ALA A 78 -5.32 -3.07 18.44
N PHE A 79 -4.52 -3.33 17.40
CA PHE A 79 -4.08 -2.29 16.45
C PHE A 79 -5.25 -1.65 15.70
N GLU A 80 -6.16 -2.46 15.15
CA GLU A 80 -7.35 -1.97 14.45
C GLU A 80 -8.19 -1.07 15.35
N LYS A 81 -8.38 -1.46 16.61
CA LYS A 81 -9.09 -0.66 17.60
C LYS A 81 -8.37 0.65 17.91
N ALA A 82 -7.08 0.59 18.25
CA ALA A 82 -6.29 1.76 18.59
C ALA A 82 -6.20 2.75 17.41
N TYR A 83 -6.00 2.24 16.19
CA TYR A 83 -5.97 3.07 15.00
C TYR A 83 -7.33 3.73 14.72
N GLY A 84 -8.44 2.99 14.87
CA GLY A 84 -9.79 3.53 14.74
C GLY A 84 -10.06 4.67 15.73
N GLU A 85 -9.66 4.53 17.00
CA GLU A 85 -9.79 5.59 18.02
C GLU A 85 -8.98 6.86 17.65
N LEU A 86 -7.81 6.69 17.04
CA LEU A 86 -6.99 7.81 16.55
C LEU A 86 -7.65 8.51 15.34
N VAL A 87 -8.28 7.75 14.45
CA VAL A 87 -9.05 8.27 13.32
C VAL A 87 -10.27 9.07 13.81
N ASP A 88 -11.04 8.53 14.73
CA ASP A 88 -12.20 9.20 15.34
C ASP A 88 -11.81 10.49 16.06
N GLY A 89 -10.59 10.57 16.55
CA GLY A 89 -10.01 11.77 17.14
C GLY A 89 -9.74 12.93 16.15
N GLY A 90 -10.11 12.78 14.88
CA GLY A 90 -9.97 13.80 13.84
C GLY A 90 -8.54 14.12 13.42
N ARG A 91 -7.63 13.16 13.58
CA ARG A 91 -6.20 13.32 13.29
C ARG A 91 -5.81 12.93 11.87
N LEU A 92 -6.77 12.45 11.09
CA LEU A 92 -6.59 12.03 9.73
C LEU A 92 -6.88 13.18 8.76
N ALA A 93 -6.07 13.30 7.73
CA ALA A 93 -6.28 14.27 6.64
C ALA A 93 -5.91 13.63 5.30
N PRO A 94 -6.52 14.07 4.18
CA PRO A 94 -6.03 13.67 2.87
C PRO A 94 -4.65 14.29 2.60
N ILE A 95 -3.84 13.63 1.79
CA ILE A 95 -2.69 14.28 1.15
C ILE A 95 -3.21 15.41 0.27
N ALA A 96 -2.54 16.56 0.31
CA ALA A 96 -2.95 17.73 -0.46
C ALA A 96 -3.04 17.40 -1.97
N GLY A 97 -4.18 17.70 -2.58
CA GLY A 97 -4.46 17.42 -3.99
C GLY A 97 -4.83 15.97 -4.30
N ALA A 98 -4.88 15.07 -3.32
CA ALA A 98 -5.18 13.65 -3.57
C ALA A 98 -6.60 13.43 -4.07
N ARG A 99 -7.59 14.11 -3.48
CA ARG A 99 -8.98 14.02 -3.91
C ARG A 99 -9.15 14.54 -5.32
N GLU A 100 -8.59 15.70 -5.59
CA GLU A 100 -8.62 16.36 -6.89
C GLU A 100 -7.96 15.48 -7.97
N ALA A 101 -6.82 14.86 -7.67
CA ALA A 101 -6.15 13.93 -8.57
C ALA A 101 -7.02 12.70 -8.88
N ILE A 102 -7.70 12.12 -7.89
CA ILE A 102 -8.64 11.01 -8.10
C ILE A 102 -9.78 11.44 -9.02
N GLU A 103 -10.39 12.59 -8.75
CA GLU A 103 -11.50 13.12 -9.55
C GLU A 103 -11.07 13.46 -10.99
N GLU A 104 -9.87 14.02 -11.18
CA GLU A 104 -9.29 14.32 -12.49
C GLU A 104 -9.00 13.04 -13.30
N LEU A 105 -8.41 12.01 -12.68
CA LEU A 105 -8.17 10.71 -13.30
C LEU A 105 -9.48 10.06 -13.77
N GLN A 106 -10.53 10.15 -12.94
CA GLN A 106 -11.87 9.63 -13.29
C GLN A 106 -12.51 10.44 -14.42
N ALA A 107 -12.41 11.76 -14.39
CA ALA A 107 -12.90 12.63 -15.46
C ALA A 107 -12.16 12.35 -16.79
N GLY A 108 -10.88 11.95 -16.73
CA GLY A 108 -10.10 11.47 -17.88
C GLY A 108 -10.47 10.06 -18.36
N GLY A 109 -11.52 9.43 -17.79
CA GLY A 109 -12.02 8.11 -18.19
C GLY A 109 -11.27 6.93 -17.59
N ARG A 110 -10.43 7.14 -16.57
CA ARG A 110 -9.72 6.10 -15.84
C ARG A 110 -10.55 5.60 -14.67
N THR A 111 -10.51 4.30 -14.42
CA THR A 111 -11.06 3.73 -13.19
C THR A 111 -10.00 3.81 -12.09
N VAL A 112 -10.37 4.38 -10.94
CA VAL A 112 -9.48 4.48 -9.78
C VAL A 112 -9.93 3.50 -8.70
N VAL A 113 -8.98 2.76 -8.13
CA VAL A 113 -9.17 1.83 -7.01
C VAL A 113 -8.24 2.22 -5.88
N LEU A 114 -8.75 2.28 -4.66
CA LEU A 114 -7.92 2.46 -3.46
C LEU A 114 -7.59 1.10 -2.85
N THR A 115 -6.34 0.93 -2.43
CA THR A 115 -5.86 -0.29 -1.77
C THR A 115 -5.14 0.06 -0.48
N THR A 116 -5.13 -0.85 0.49
CA THR A 116 -4.44 -0.65 1.76
C THR A 116 -3.92 -1.96 2.34
N GLY A 117 -2.90 -1.88 3.20
CA GLY A 117 -2.46 -3.00 4.03
C GLY A 117 -3.25 -3.18 5.32
N PHE A 118 -4.20 -2.28 5.62
CA PHE A 118 -5.08 -2.37 6.78
C PHE A 118 -6.19 -3.41 6.59
N ALA A 119 -6.86 -3.76 7.69
CA ALA A 119 -8.09 -4.53 7.63
C ALA A 119 -9.27 -3.68 7.09
N ARG A 120 -10.34 -4.36 6.65
CA ARG A 120 -11.54 -3.71 6.10
C ARG A 120 -12.13 -2.68 7.06
N VAL A 121 -12.26 -3.02 8.34
CA VAL A 121 -12.82 -2.12 9.35
C VAL A 121 -12.04 -0.82 9.47
N THR A 122 -10.72 -0.88 9.42
CA THR A 122 -9.84 0.30 9.45
C THR A 122 -9.95 1.11 8.17
N GLN A 123 -10.00 0.44 7.01
CA GLN A 123 -10.19 1.10 5.72
C GLN A 123 -11.50 1.88 5.67
N ASP A 124 -12.60 1.26 6.11
CA ASP A 124 -13.92 1.89 6.11
C ASP A 124 -13.95 3.10 7.05
N ALA A 125 -13.34 3.01 8.25
CA ALA A 125 -13.22 4.13 9.18
C ALA A 125 -12.43 5.32 8.59
N ILE A 126 -11.35 5.04 7.85
CA ILE A 126 -10.58 6.09 7.14
C ILE A 126 -11.45 6.77 6.09
N LEU A 127 -12.16 6.01 5.27
CA LEU A 127 -13.03 6.55 4.22
C LEU A 127 -14.19 7.36 4.80
N ASP A 128 -14.78 6.92 5.91
CA ASP A 128 -15.82 7.66 6.62
C ASP A 128 -15.30 8.98 7.18
N ALA A 129 -14.16 8.96 7.86
CA ALA A 129 -13.55 10.14 8.46
C ALA A 129 -13.20 11.22 7.43
N LEU A 130 -12.81 10.81 6.21
CA LEU A 130 -12.48 11.72 5.11
C LEU A 130 -13.70 12.13 4.26
N GLY A 131 -14.87 11.54 4.47
CA GLY A 131 -16.03 11.71 3.60
C GLY A 131 -15.76 11.20 2.18
N TRP A 132 -15.02 10.10 2.06
CA TRP A 132 -14.62 9.49 0.78
C TRP A 132 -15.44 8.25 0.44
N GLN A 133 -16.52 8.00 1.16
CA GLN A 133 -17.48 6.96 0.81
C GLN A 133 -18.02 7.20 -0.60
N GLY A 134 -17.84 6.21 -1.48
CA GLY A 134 -18.26 6.30 -2.88
C GLY A 134 -17.40 7.21 -3.78
N LEU A 135 -16.27 7.73 -3.31
CA LEU A 135 -15.32 8.50 -4.14
C LEU A 135 -14.76 7.64 -5.28
N VAL A 136 -14.49 6.36 -5.02
CA VAL A 136 -14.03 5.40 -6.01
C VAL A 136 -14.99 4.20 -6.09
N PRO A 137 -15.08 3.52 -7.25
CA PRO A 137 -16.00 2.39 -7.42
C PRO A 137 -15.60 1.13 -6.64
N LEU A 138 -14.33 1.02 -6.24
CA LEU A 138 -13.80 -0.15 -5.56
C LEU A 138 -12.67 0.24 -4.60
N THR A 139 -12.72 -0.35 -3.41
CA THR A 139 -11.63 -0.31 -2.43
C THR A 139 -11.26 -1.73 -2.02
N LEU A 140 -9.98 -2.03 -1.86
CA LEU A 140 -9.48 -3.37 -1.54
C LEU A 140 -8.54 -3.34 -0.35
N CYS A 141 -8.64 -4.40 0.45
CA CYS A 141 -7.71 -4.74 1.52
C CYS A 141 -7.23 -6.20 1.34
N PRO A 142 -6.25 -6.68 2.11
CA PRO A 142 -5.74 -8.04 1.96
C PRO A 142 -6.81 -9.13 2.01
N ALA A 143 -7.87 -8.94 2.82
CA ALA A 143 -8.96 -9.92 2.94
C ALA A 143 -9.73 -10.12 1.62
N ASP A 144 -9.79 -9.11 0.76
CA ASP A 144 -10.44 -9.19 -0.54
C ASP A 144 -9.64 -9.99 -1.57
N ALA A 145 -8.34 -10.14 -1.34
CA ALA A 145 -7.36 -10.80 -2.21
C ALA A 145 -6.81 -12.08 -1.58
N GLY A 146 -7.68 -12.88 -0.97
CA GLY A 146 -7.31 -14.17 -0.36
C GLY A 146 -6.42 -14.06 0.88
N GLY A 147 -6.33 -12.89 1.51
CA GLY A 147 -5.54 -12.64 2.72
C GLY A 147 -4.09 -12.28 2.46
N ARG A 148 -3.64 -12.21 1.20
CA ARG A 148 -2.28 -11.79 0.86
C ARG A 148 -2.24 -10.31 0.49
N GLY A 149 -1.52 -9.55 1.33
CA GLY A 149 -1.21 -8.15 1.05
C GLY A 149 0.07 -7.96 0.24
N ARG A 150 0.52 -6.71 0.13
CA ARG A 150 1.82 -6.39 -0.46
C ARG A 150 2.96 -7.09 0.29
N PRO A 151 4.02 -7.46 -0.38
CA PRO A 151 4.43 -7.16 -1.75
C PRO A 151 3.89 -8.13 -2.82
N TYR A 152 2.87 -8.91 -2.51
CA TYR A 152 2.22 -9.80 -3.48
C TYR A 152 1.34 -8.98 -4.45
N PRO A 153 1.15 -9.45 -5.71
CA PRO A 153 0.39 -8.72 -6.71
C PRO A 153 -1.12 -8.84 -6.54
N ASP A 154 -1.58 -9.60 -5.57
CA ASP A 154 -2.95 -10.10 -5.44
C ASP A 154 -3.99 -8.98 -5.47
N MET A 155 -3.80 -7.89 -4.70
CA MET A 155 -4.75 -6.77 -4.69
C MET A 155 -4.79 -6.01 -6.03
N VAL A 156 -3.65 -5.89 -6.71
CA VAL A 156 -3.59 -5.25 -8.04
C VAL A 156 -4.33 -6.09 -9.07
N LEU A 157 -4.08 -7.41 -9.06
CA LEU A 157 -4.76 -8.35 -9.96
C LEU A 157 -6.26 -8.45 -9.64
N GLU A 158 -6.64 -8.39 -8.37
CA GLU A 158 -8.05 -8.35 -7.95
C GLU A 158 -8.74 -7.07 -8.42
N ALA A 159 -8.07 -5.90 -8.33
CA ALA A 159 -8.57 -4.65 -8.89
C ALA A 159 -8.79 -4.78 -10.40
N PHE A 160 -7.83 -5.34 -11.13
CA PHE A 160 -7.94 -5.58 -12.57
C PHE A 160 -9.12 -6.50 -12.92
N LEU A 161 -9.26 -7.63 -12.23
CA LEU A 161 -10.30 -8.61 -12.50
C LEU A 161 -11.70 -8.10 -12.15
N ARG A 162 -11.87 -7.39 -11.03
CA ARG A 162 -13.18 -6.90 -10.59
C ARG A 162 -13.68 -5.73 -11.40
N THR A 163 -12.80 -4.79 -11.72
CA THR A 163 -13.22 -3.58 -12.44
C THR A 163 -13.43 -3.82 -13.93
N ARG A 164 -12.67 -4.74 -14.52
CA ARG A 164 -12.64 -4.97 -15.98
C ARG A 164 -12.42 -3.66 -16.78
N ALA A 165 -11.71 -2.71 -16.17
CA ALA A 165 -11.48 -1.40 -16.76
C ALA A 165 -10.37 -1.40 -17.82
N ALA A 166 -9.51 -2.41 -17.80
CA ALA A 166 -8.35 -2.56 -18.67
C ALA A 166 -8.40 -3.92 -19.39
N GLU A 167 -7.86 -3.98 -20.61
CA GLU A 167 -7.76 -5.21 -21.39
C GLU A 167 -6.55 -6.06 -21.01
N GLY A 168 -5.51 -5.43 -20.49
CA GLY A 168 -4.29 -6.07 -20.02
C GLY A 168 -3.66 -5.33 -18.85
N VAL A 169 -2.80 -6.00 -18.10
CA VAL A 169 -2.13 -5.42 -16.94
C VAL A 169 -1.18 -4.27 -17.30
N GLN A 170 -0.77 -4.17 -18.57
CA GLN A 170 0.03 -3.06 -19.09
C GLN A 170 -0.73 -1.73 -19.08
N GLN A 171 -2.07 -1.78 -19.02
CA GLN A 171 -2.95 -0.61 -18.89
C GLN A 171 -3.26 -0.26 -17.43
N VAL A 172 -2.54 -0.87 -16.49
CA VAL A 172 -2.66 -0.61 -15.05
C VAL A 172 -1.52 0.28 -14.58
N ALA A 173 -1.83 1.31 -13.83
CA ALA A 173 -0.86 2.08 -13.04
C ALA A 173 -0.99 1.70 -11.56
N VAL A 174 0.12 1.46 -10.89
CA VAL A 174 0.21 1.22 -9.44
C VAL A 174 1.01 2.34 -8.82
N VAL A 175 0.45 2.98 -7.80
CA VAL A 175 1.06 4.13 -7.13
C VAL A 175 1.03 3.95 -5.62
N GLY A 176 2.16 4.17 -4.98
CA GLY A 176 2.30 4.04 -3.53
C GLY A 176 3.56 4.73 -3.02
N ASP A 177 3.73 4.78 -1.71
CA ASP A 177 4.85 5.43 -1.02
C ASP A 177 5.90 4.45 -0.49
N THR A 178 5.67 3.14 -0.66
CA THR A 178 6.56 2.11 -0.14
C THR A 178 7.16 1.21 -1.22
N SER A 179 8.30 0.59 -0.90
CA SER A 179 8.90 -0.46 -1.74
C SER A 179 7.95 -1.64 -1.97
N TYR A 180 7.05 -1.91 -1.04
CA TYR A 180 6.05 -2.98 -1.14
C TYR A 180 4.99 -2.70 -2.21
N ASP A 181 4.60 -1.44 -2.38
CA ASP A 181 3.72 -1.01 -3.48
C ASP A 181 4.39 -1.21 -4.82
N MET A 182 5.64 -0.79 -4.93
CA MET A 182 6.44 -0.94 -6.15
C MET A 182 6.57 -2.41 -6.54
N LEU A 183 6.98 -3.27 -5.58
CA LEU A 183 7.11 -4.71 -5.81
C LEU A 183 5.77 -5.36 -6.20
N SER A 184 4.67 -4.92 -5.59
CA SER A 184 3.32 -5.40 -5.92
C SER A 184 2.96 -5.06 -7.37
N GLY A 185 3.21 -3.81 -7.79
CA GLY A 185 2.98 -3.35 -9.16
C GLY A 185 3.84 -4.07 -10.20
N VAL A 186 5.15 -4.20 -9.93
CA VAL A 186 6.09 -4.93 -10.81
C VAL A 186 5.68 -6.40 -10.96
N ARG A 187 5.34 -7.07 -9.86
CA ARG A 187 4.91 -8.48 -9.87
C ARG A 187 3.56 -8.69 -10.56
N ALA A 188 2.69 -7.69 -10.53
CA ALA A 188 1.44 -7.72 -11.29
C ALA A 188 1.64 -7.52 -12.79
N GLY A 189 2.80 -7.03 -13.23
CA GLY A 189 3.07 -6.66 -14.61
C GLY A 189 2.42 -5.33 -15.02
N ALA A 190 2.21 -4.43 -14.06
CA ALA A 190 1.62 -3.12 -14.31
C ALA A 190 2.47 -2.29 -15.29
N GLY A 191 1.81 -1.58 -16.22
CA GLY A 191 2.50 -0.77 -17.23
C GLY A 191 3.15 0.48 -16.66
N VAL A 192 2.61 1.01 -15.55
CA VAL A 192 3.19 2.13 -14.80
C VAL A 192 3.30 1.73 -13.34
N VAL A 193 4.50 1.89 -12.76
CA VAL A 193 4.76 1.76 -11.33
C VAL A 193 5.39 3.07 -10.87
N ALA A 194 4.69 3.83 -10.05
CA ALA A 194 5.14 5.15 -9.60
C ALA A 194 5.19 5.24 -8.08
N GLY A 195 6.29 5.75 -7.56
CA GLY A 195 6.44 6.07 -6.14
C GLY A 195 6.07 7.51 -5.85
N VAL A 196 5.53 7.79 -4.66
CA VAL A 196 5.32 9.15 -4.15
C VAL A 196 6.15 9.40 -2.89
N LEU A 197 6.61 10.65 -2.70
CA LEU A 197 7.50 11.04 -1.60
C LEU A 197 6.74 11.59 -0.37
N THR A 198 5.43 11.37 -0.31
CA THR A 198 4.58 11.85 0.79
C THR A 198 4.49 10.88 1.98
N GLY A 199 5.10 9.71 1.87
CA GLY A 199 4.99 8.66 2.88
C GLY A 199 6.33 8.13 3.39
N ALA A 200 6.42 6.79 3.57
CA ALA A 200 7.47 6.17 4.38
C ALA A 200 8.83 6.05 3.68
N HIS A 201 8.87 5.81 2.35
CA HIS A 201 10.13 5.50 1.67
C HIS A 201 10.61 6.64 0.76
N GLY A 202 11.92 6.85 0.77
CA GLY A 202 12.58 7.82 -0.12
C GLY A 202 12.78 7.30 -1.55
N ALA A 203 13.13 8.21 -2.45
CA ALA A 203 13.26 7.96 -3.88
C ALA A 203 14.20 6.80 -4.24
N GLU A 204 15.29 6.62 -3.49
CA GLU A 204 16.25 5.53 -3.73
C GLU A 204 15.63 4.17 -3.48
N ALA A 205 14.93 3.99 -2.35
CA ALA A 205 14.26 2.75 -2.01
C ALA A 205 13.13 2.42 -2.99
N LEU A 206 12.35 3.42 -3.39
CA LEU A 206 11.29 3.26 -4.38
C LEU A 206 11.82 2.82 -5.75
N ARG A 207 12.91 3.46 -6.23
CA ARG A 207 13.55 3.06 -7.49
C ARG A 207 14.16 1.67 -7.42
N ALA A 208 14.84 1.34 -6.31
CA ALA A 208 15.42 0.00 -6.11
C ALA A 208 14.36 -1.11 -6.11
N ALA A 209 13.12 -0.78 -5.70
CA ALA A 209 11.98 -1.70 -5.70
C ALA A 209 11.21 -1.73 -7.03
N GLY A 210 11.63 -0.96 -8.05
CA GLY A 210 11.06 -1.00 -9.40
C GLY A 210 10.16 0.16 -9.77
N ALA A 211 10.19 1.29 -9.03
CA ALA A 211 9.50 2.50 -9.47
C ALA A 211 10.11 3.02 -10.77
N GLY A 212 9.32 3.04 -11.84
CA GLY A 212 9.67 3.69 -13.10
C GLY A 212 9.60 5.22 -12.99
N HIS A 213 8.74 5.72 -12.11
CA HIS A 213 8.57 7.14 -11.84
C HIS A 213 8.57 7.40 -10.33
N VAL A 214 9.07 8.57 -9.93
CA VAL A 214 9.01 9.04 -8.53
C VAL A 214 8.51 10.48 -8.55
N LEU A 215 7.35 10.68 -7.94
CA LEU A 215 6.61 11.94 -7.88
C LEU A 215 6.76 12.57 -6.49
N GLY A 216 6.60 13.87 -6.40
CA GLY A 216 6.54 14.57 -5.13
C GLY A 216 5.28 14.18 -4.34
N SER A 217 4.15 14.01 -5.04
CA SER A 217 2.88 13.57 -4.46
C SER A 217 1.98 12.94 -5.53
N VAL A 218 0.88 12.30 -5.10
CA VAL A 218 -0.15 11.75 -6.00
C VAL A 218 -0.83 12.83 -6.85
N ALA A 219 -0.78 14.10 -6.44
CA ALA A 219 -1.32 15.23 -7.20
C ALA A 219 -0.63 15.42 -8.56
N GLU A 220 0.58 14.90 -8.75
CA GLU A 220 1.31 14.97 -10.01
C GLU A 220 0.94 13.83 -10.99
N LEU A 221 0.20 12.82 -10.52
CA LEU A 221 -0.10 11.62 -11.30
C LEU A 221 -0.93 11.89 -12.57
N PRO A 222 -1.99 12.75 -12.55
CA PRO A 222 -2.73 13.05 -13.77
C PRO A 222 -1.81 13.57 -14.88
N ALA A 223 -0.95 14.54 -14.56
CA ALA A 223 0.00 15.12 -15.53
C ALA A 223 1.01 14.07 -16.06
N LEU A 224 1.45 13.12 -15.23
CA LEU A 224 2.31 12.02 -15.66
C LEU A 224 1.60 11.13 -16.69
N LEU A 225 0.32 10.80 -16.45
CA LEU A 225 -0.43 9.87 -17.30
C LEU A 225 -1.01 10.53 -18.56
N ASP A 226 -1.19 11.86 -18.56
CA ASP A 226 -1.67 12.64 -19.69
C ASP A 226 -0.54 13.25 -20.54
N GLY A 227 0.71 13.12 -20.05
CA GLY A 227 1.88 13.63 -20.77
C GLY A 227 2.06 12.96 -22.13
N PRO A 228 2.77 13.62 -23.08
CA PRO A 228 3.01 13.05 -24.41
C PRO A 228 3.72 11.70 -24.26
N PRO A 229 3.32 10.68 -25.06
CA PRO A 229 4.01 9.39 -25.08
C PRO A 229 5.45 9.59 -25.50
N GLY A 230 6.41 9.48 -24.58
CA GLY A 230 7.83 9.66 -24.91
C GLY A 230 8.69 10.35 -23.85
N ALA A 231 8.23 10.63 -22.66
CA ALA A 231 9.14 10.88 -21.55
C ALA A 231 9.79 9.54 -21.18
N ASP A 232 11.00 9.29 -21.70
CA ASP A 232 11.75 8.06 -21.48
C ASP A 232 11.78 7.66 -20.00
N PRO A 233 11.51 6.39 -19.66
CA PRO A 233 11.87 5.85 -18.36
C PRO A 233 13.38 6.05 -18.19
N LEU A 234 13.80 6.52 -17.02
CA LEU A 234 15.19 6.74 -16.70
C LEU A 234 16.03 5.49 -17.05
N PRO A 235 17.24 5.63 -17.65
CA PRO A 235 18.04 4.51 -18.11
C PRO A 235 18.39 3.59 -16.94
N GLY A 236 17.91 2.34 -16.99
CA GLY A 236 18.13 1.32 -15.97
C GLY A 236 17.06 0.23 -15.87
N ALA A 237 15.97 0.30 -16.63
CA ALA A 237 14.83 -0.61 -16.53
C ALA A 237 15.03 -2.02 -17.18
N ASP A 238 16.22 -2.32 -17.73
CA ASP A 238 16.45 -3.56 -18.51
C ASP A 238 16.93 -4.77 -17.71
N ARG A 239 16.74 -4.81 -16.39
CA ARG A 239 17.04 -6.00 -15.60
C ARG A 239 15.96 -6.25 -14.55
N PHE A 240 15.08 -7.21 -14.85
CA PHE A 240 14.27 -7.86 -13.84
C PHE A 240 15.22 -8.56 -12.84
N PRO A 241 15.23 -8.20 -11.56
CA PRO A 241 15.88 -9.04 -10.54
C PRO A 241 14.95 -10.20 -10.22
N GLY A 242 14.95 -11.20 -11.09
CA GLY A 242 14.02 -12.32 -11.04
C GLY A 242 14.35 -13.43 -10.06
N ASP A 243 15.25 -13.27 -9.08
CA ASP A 243 15.65 -14.38 -8.20
C ASP A 243 16.16 -13.96 -6.81
N ALA A 244 15.70 -12.88 -6.23
CA ALA A 244 15.99 -12.66 -4.83
C ALA A 244 15.00 -13.45 -3.96
N PRO A 245 15.47 -14.36 -3.07
CA PRO A 245 14.58 -15.07 -2.15
C PRO A 245 13.88 -14.07 -1.22
N LEU A 246 12.58 -14.26 -1.03
CA LEU A 246 11.77 -13.46 -0.13
C LEU A 246 12.32 -13.57 1.29
N PRO A 247 12.53 -12.48 2.03
CA PRO A 247 12.69 -12.57 3.46
C PRO A 247 11.34 -13.04 4.04
N GLY A 248 11.31 -14.24 4.66
CA GLY A 248 10.16 -14.73 5.41
C GLY A 248 9.12 -15.54 4.64
N ALA A 249 9.45 -16.18 3.52
CA ALA A 249 8.56 -17.17 2.93
C ALA A 249 8.57 -18.45 3.79
N ASP A 250 7.58 -18.60 4.66
CA ASP A 250 7.32 -19.89 5.32
C ASP A 250 7.01 -20.95 4.25
N PRO A 251 7.61 -22.14 4.34
CA PRO A 251 7.27 -23.23 3.45
C PRO A 251 5.82 -23.66 3.70
N HIS A 252 5.01 -23.67 2.64
CA HIS A 252 3.69 -24.28 2.65
C HIS A 252 3.76 -25.67 3.32
N PRO A 253 2.94 -25.99 4.33
CA PRO A 253 2.78 -27.39 4.78
C PRO A 253 2.14 -28.15 3.63
N GLY A 254 2.91 -29.12 3.11
CA GLY A 254 2.58 -29.91 1.95
C GLY A 254 1.21 -30.58 2.04
N ALA A 255 0.55 -30.65 0.90
CA ALA A 255 -0.54 -31.54 0.64
C ALA A 255 -0.09 -33.00 0.93
N GLY A 256 -0.43 -33.50 2.11
CA GLY A 256 -0.39 -34.91 2.46
C GLY A 256 -1.68 -35.57 1.96
N ARG A 257 -1.49 -36.67 1.26
CA ARG A 257 -2.47 -37.57 0.62
C ARG A 257 -3.62 -37.98 1.54
#